data_ecbe171c5f5330166fd0c5d0f6c98754
#
_entry.id   ecbe171c5f5330166fd0c5d0f6c98754
#
_cell.length_a   1.000
_cell.length_b   1.000
_cell.length_c   1.000
_cell.angle_alpha   90.00
_cell.angle_beta   90.00
_cell.angle_gamma   90.00
#
_symmetry.space_group_name_H-M   'P 1'
#
loop_
_entity.id
_entity.type
_entity.pdbx_description
1 polymer ?
#
loop_
_entity_poly.entity_id
_entity_poly.type
_entity_poly.pdbx_seq_one_letter_code
_entity_poly.pdbx_strand_id
1 'polypeptide(L)'
;NFLYVTPERLQNRSFIETMQHSDIFMVVVDECHSITEWGYTFRDAYLHIGEFIDKLKHKPVICACSATISADSLNIIRDSLHMDKPVILRSDLRRDNLILLKKDVTCSKKTLEERLEFRIKKLCKLIDKYHKDGSVLIFAQTTTYVDALYNILGEIYPGDVTRYHSRIKPECRKKQLLFDFLQGKRKIMIATSAFSMGIDVSDIELVVHFNAPVSMTDYIQQIGRAGRDGRKAHCVLFYDQNGDDDAISNSFIKKSKKQSAKAAKTIKSKLNQVHNFIYSDNCMVNDILEYQEQHEVKTCKRYTACAQKRRNSK
;
A
#
# COMPACT_ATOMS: atom_id res chain seq x y z
N ASN A 1 17.39 -13.93 23.31
CA ASN A 1 16.67 -14.69 22.28
C ASN A 1 15.58 -13.82 21.67
N PHE A 2 15.27 -14.04 20.38
CA PHE A 2 14.18 -13.37 19.67
C PHE A 2 13.06 -14.37 19.42
N LEU A 3 11.80 -13.92 19.62
CA LEU A 3 10.61 -14.69 19.31
C LEU A 3 9.73 -13.89 18.35
N TYR A 4 9.47 -14.42 17.16
CA TYR A 4 8.57 -13.84 16.18
C TYR A 4 7.21 -14.51 16.25
N VAL A 5 6.17 -13.71 16.45
CA VAL A 5 4.79 -14.18 16.58
C VAL A 5 3.83 -13.31 15.77
N THR A 6 2.72 -13.90 15.34
CA THR A 6 1.61 -13.12 14.78
C THR A 6 0.69 -12.64 15.91
N PRO A 7 -0.04 -11.52 15.74
CA PRO A 7 -0.96 -11.01 16.74
C PRO A 7 -2.01 -12.03 17.18
N GLU A 8 -2.47 -12.90 16.26
CA GLU A 8 -3.44 -13.95 16.57
C GLU A 8 -2.90 -14.97 17.59
N ARG A 9 -1.59 -15.19 17.61
CA ARG A 9 -0.94 -16.08 18.60
C ARG A 9 -1.03 -15.53 20.01
N LEU A 10 -1.07 -14.21 20.16
CA LEU A 10 -1.16 -13.53 21.46
C LEU A 10 -2.53 -13.70 22.14
N GLN A 11 -3.52 -14.25 21.45
CA GLN A 11 -4.84 -14.59 22.01
C GLN A 11 -4.92 -16.06 22.45
N ASN A 12 -3.90 -16.86 22.18
CA ASN A 12 -3.87 -18.28 22.56
C ASN A 12 -3.55 -18.42 24.04
N ARG A 13 -4.44 -19.05 24.81
CA ARG A 13 -4.35 -19.18 26.26
C ARG A 13 -3.04 -19.87 26.74
N SER A 14 -2.67 -20.98 26.13
CA SER A 14 -1.45 -21.72 26.52
C SER A 14 -0.19 -20.91 26.20
N PHE A 15 -0.21 -20.13 25.14
CA PHE A 15 0.88 -19.21 24.79
C PHE A 15 1.00 -18.08 25.82
N ILE A 16 -0.12 -17.46 26.21
CA ILE A 16 -0.15 -16.42 27.24
C ILE A 16 0.40 -16.96 28.56
N GLU A 17 -0.08 -18.11 29.02
CA GLU A 17 0.38 -18.77 30.25
C GLU A 17 1.91 -19.01 30.23
N THR A 18 2.46 -19.45 29.09
CA THR A 18 3.91 -19.62 28.94
C THR A 18 4.66 -18.28 29.03
N MET A 19 4.15 -17.24 28.35
CA MET A 19 4.80 -15.93 28.30
C MET A 19 4.73 -15.18 29.63
N GLN A 20 3.68 -15.39 30.44
CA GLN A 20 3.56 -14.83 31.79
C GLN A 20 4.69 -15.23 32.74
N HIS A 21 5.30 -16.39 32.49
CA HIS A 21 6.43 -16.90 33.29
C HIS A 21 7.80 -16.55 32.66
N SER A 22 7.80 -15.84 31.54
CA SER A 22 9.02 -15.47 30.82
C SER A 22 9.43 -14.02 31.13
N ASP A 23 10.73 -13.77 31.24
CA ASP A 23 11.26 -12.41 31.37
C ASP A 23 11.38 -11.78 29.97
N ILE A 24 10.39 -10.96 29.61
CA ILE A 24 10.32 -10.26 28.33
C ILE A 24 10.82 -8.84 28.54
N PHE A 25 11.99 -8.52 27.95
CA PHE A 25 12.60 -7.20 28.05
C PHE A 25 11.90 -6.19 27.14
N MET A 26 11.54 -6.61 25.90
CA MET A 26 10.99 -5.72 24.89
C MET A 26 9.95 -6.42 24.03
N VAL A 27 8.88 -5.71 23.71
CA VAL A 27 7.88 -6.08 22.70
C VAL A 27 7.97 -5.11 21.54
N VAL A 28 8.27 -5.61 20.34
CA VAL A 28 8.30 -4.83 19.11
C VAL A 28 7.05 -5.13 18.30
N VAL A 29 6.26 -4.09 18.02
CA VAL A 29 5.06 -4.17 17.18
C VAL A 29 5.42 -3.57 15.82
N ASP A 30 5.74 -4.43 14.87
CA ASP A 30 6.01 -4.01 13.50
C ASP A 30 4.70 -3.75 12.76
N GLU A 31 4.74 -2.83 11.76
CA GLU A 31 3.56 -2.40 10.99
C GLU A 31 2.39 -2.00 11.91
N CYS A 32 2.68 -1.23 12.97
CA CYS A 32 1.70 -0.86 14.00
C CYS A 32 0.52 -0.03 13.47
N HIS A 33 0.63 0.56 12.25
CA HIS A 33 -0.50 1.17 11.55
C HIS A 33 -1.64 0.18 11.33
N SER A 34 -1.36 -1.14 11.32
CA SER A 34 -2.37 -2.20 11.24
C SER A 34 -3.40 -2.13 12.37
N ILE A 35 -3.07 -1.57 13.53
CA ILE A 35 -4.02 -1.30 14.64
C ILE A 35 -5.17 -0.41 14.14
N THR A 36 -4.87 0.63 13.36
CA THR A 36 -5.85 1.58 12.87
C THR A 36 -6.47 1.19 11.54
N GLU A 37 -5.73 0.44 10.73
CA GLU A 37 -6.15 0.07 9.39
C GLU A 37 -6.92 -1.25 9.33
N TRP A 38 -6.46 -2.26 10.05
CA TRP A 38 -6.93 -3.64 9.99
C TRP A 38 -7.65 -4.10 11.26
N GLY A 39 -7.37 -3.50 12.42
CA GLY A 39 -7.89 -3.93 13.71
C GLY A 39 -9.41 -3.96 13.81
N TYR A 40 -10.11 -3.10 13.05
CA TYR A 40 -11.58 -3.04 13.06
C TYR A 40 -12.26 -3.80 11.91
N THR A 41 -11.51 -4.33 10.93
CA THR A 41 -12.10 -4.91 9.72
C THR A 41 -11.66 -6.34 9.41
N PHE A 42 -10.38 -6.69 9.64
CA PHE A 42 -9.84 -7.98 9.23
C PHE A 42 -8.92 -8.64 10.25
N ARG A 43 -8.21 -7.86 11.08
CA ARG A 43 -7.26 -8.34 12.09
C ARG A 43 -7.50 -7.65 13.43
N ASP A 44 -8.63 -7.95 14.06
CA ASP A 44 -8.95 -7.51 15.42
C ASP A 44 -7.89 -7.92 16.45
N ALA A 45 -7.12 -8.96 16.14
CA ALA A 45 -6.00 -9.42 16.98
C ALA A 45 -4.97 -8.32 17.31
N TYR A 46 -4.78 -7.33 16.44
CA TYR A 46 -3.90 -6.19 16.73
C TYR A 46 -4.40 -5.32 17.88
N LEU A 47 -5.73 -5.24 18.08
CA LEU A 47 -6.33 -4.45 19.17
C LEU A 47 -6.08 -5.06 20.54
N HIS A 48 -5.76 -6.37 20.61
CA HIS A 48 -5.54 -7.11 21.85
C HIS A 48 -4.06 -7.22 22.25
N ILE A 49 -3.14 -6.57 21.52
CA ILE A 49 -1.70 -6.62 21.85
C ILE A 49 -1.45 -5.95 23.21
N GLY A 50 -2.09 -4.81 23.50
CA GLY A 50 -1.98 -4.14 24.80
C GLY A 50 -2.46 -5.02 25.95
N GLU A 51 -3.60 -5.69 25.81
CA GLU A 51 -4.13 -6.64 26.79
C GLU A 51 -3.18 -7.83 27.05
N PHE A 52 -2.46 -8.30 26.02
CA PHE A 52 -1.42 -9.31 26.18
C PHE A 52 -0.23 -8.75 26.98
N ILE A 53 0.23 -7.54 26.66
CA ILE A 53 1.35 -6.89 27.36
C ILE A 53 1.04 -6.73 28.84
N ASP A 54 -0.20 -6.35 29.21
CA ASP A 54 -0.62 -6.19 30.61
C ASP A 54 -0.63 -7.49 31.41
N LYS A 55 -0.69 -8.66 30.73
CA LYS A 55 -0.64 -9.97 31.37
C LYS A 55 0.77 -10.46 31.64
N LEU A 56 1.80 -9.79 31.15
CA LEU A 56 3.19 -10.19 31.38
C LEU A 56 3.62 -9.90 32.82
N LYS A 57 4.55 -10.72 33.31
CA LYS A 57 5.08 -10.63 34.68
C LYS A 57 5.67 -9.23 34.99
N HIS A 58 6.35 -8.65 34.04
CA HIS A 58 6.93 -7.32 34.11
C HIS A 58 6.54 -6.52 32.87
N LYS A 59 6.32 -5.21 33.02
CA LYS A 59 6.03 -4.34 31.87
C LYS A 59 7.28 -4.21 30.98
N PRO A 60 7.26 -4.70 29.74
CA PRO A 60 8.39 -4.62 28.83
C PRO A 60 8.54 -3.20 28.26
N VAL A 61 9.69 -2.92 27.66
CA VAL A 61 9.82 -1.77 26.76
C VAL A 61 8.97 -2.04 25.51
N ILE A 62 8.10 -1.09 25.16
CA ILE A 62 7.23 -1.23 23.97
C ILE A 62 7.82 -0.36 22.86
N CYS A 63 8.11 -0.99 21.72
CA CYS A 63 8.57 -0.30 20.50
C CYS A 63 7.55 -0.55 19.40
N ALA A 64 6.87 0.49 18.93
CA ALA A 64 5.93 0.43 17.81
C ALA A 64 6.55 1.07 16.58
N CYS A 65 6.66 0.30 15.49
CA CYS A 65 7.28 0.72 14.25
C CYS A 65 6.28 0.73 13.09
N SER A 66 6.35 1.75 12.26
CA SER A 66 5.60 1.80 11.00
C SER A 66 6.24 2.81 10.05
N ALA A 67 6.21 2.51 8.75
CA ALA A 67 6.62 3.44 7.71
C ALA A 67 5.56 4.52 7.42
N THR A 68 4.31 4.29 7.81
CA THR A 68 3.16 5.15 7.46
C THR A 68 2.24 5.28 8.66
N ILE A 69 2.21 6.45 9.28
CA ILE A 69 1.31 6.76 10.42
C ILE A 69 0.70 8.14 10.18
N SER A 70 -0.63 8.22 10.14
CA SER A 70 -1.34 9.50 10.18
C SER A 70 -1.46 10.03 11.61
N ALA A 71 -1.71 11.32 11.76
CA ALA A 71 -1.95 11.99 13.04
C ALA A 71 -2.99 11.28 13.91
N ASP A 72 -4.14 11.02 13.30
CA ASP A 72 -5.25 10.36 13.99
C ASP A 72 -4.88 8.95 14.48
N SER A 73 -3.92 8.30 13.80
CA SER A 73 -3.48 6.95 14.14
C SER A 73 -2.59 6.89 15.38
N LEU A 74 -1.79 7.92 15.66
CA LEU A 74 -0.86 7.90 16.77
C LEU A 74 -1.54 7.70 18.13
N ASN A 75 -2.61 8.45 18.39
CA ASN A 75 -3.36 8.33 19.63
C ASN A 75 -3.99 6.94 19.78
N ILE A 76 -4.57 6.42 18.70
CA ILE A 76 -5.19 5.09 18.70
C ILE A 76 -4.13 4.01 18.98
N ILE A 77 -2.95 4.09 18.34
CA ILE A 77 -1.84 3.13 18.55
C ILE A 77 -1.35 3.22 19.99
N ARG A 78 -1.09 4.42 20.50
CA ARG A 78 -0.66 4.64 21.90
C ARG A 78 -1.64 3.99 22.88
N ASP A 79 -2.93 4.29 22.72
CA ASP A 79 -3.98 3.83 23.62
C ASP A 79 -4.19 2.30 23.50
N SER A 80 -4.15 1.75 22.28
CA SER A 80 -4.29 0.31 22.05
C SER A 80 -3.10 -0.52 22.56
N LEU A 81 -1.91 0.06 22.60
CA LEU A 81 -0.71 -0.59 23.14
C LEU A 81 -0.43 -0.25 24.60
N HIS A 82 -1.30 0.52 25.26
CA HIS A 82 -1.19 0.96 26.63
C HIS A 82 0.17 1.66 26.92
N MET A 83 0.64 2.48 25.95
CA MET A 83 1.91 3.21 26.07
C MET A 83 1.71 4.50 26.88
N ASP A 84 2.49 4.68 27.94
CA ASP A 84 2.51 5.93 28.71
C ASP A 84 3.61 6.86 28.16
N LYS A 85 3.22 8.06 27.69
CA LYS A 85 4.11 9.12 27.20
C LYS A 85 5.24 8.61 26.28
N PRO A 86 4.93 7.92 25.17
CA PRO A 86 5.95 7.37 24.28
C PRO A 86 6.80 8.48 23.66
N VAL A 87 8.08 8.19 23.45
CA VAL A 87 8.96 9.01 22.62
C VAL A 87 8.67 8.72 21.16
N ILE A 88 8.34 9.76 20.39
CA ILE A 88 8.04 9.63 18.96
C ILE A 88 9.27 10.03 18.16
N LEU A 89 9.85 9.07 17.45
CA LEU A 89 10.97 9.28 16.53
C LEU A 89 10.43 9.29 15.11
N ARG A 90 10.67 10.35 14.36
CA ARG A 90 10.29 10.48 12.95
C ARG A 90 11.52 10.68 12.09
N SER A 91 11.68 9.90 11.04
CA SER A 91 12.67 10.13 10.00
C SER A 91 12.06 10.93 8.85
N ASP A 92 12.90 11.58 8.04
CA ASP A 92 12.47 12.20 6.79
C ASP A 92 12.03 11.09 5.81
N LEU A 93 10.76 11.11 5.43
CA LEU A 93 10.16 10.12 4.53
C LEU A 93 10.25 10.51 3.06
N ARG A 94 10.88 11.65 2.75
CA ARG A 94 11.08 12.08 1.37
C ARG A 94 11.95 11.09 0.60
N ARG A 95 11.46 10.72 -0.55
CA ARG A 95 12.16 9.84 -1.49
C ARG A 95 12.44 10.64 -2.75
N ASP A 96 13.57 11.33 -2.78
CA ASP A 96 13.97 12.22 -3.88
C ASP A 96 14.20 11.51 -5.22
N ASN A 97 14.39 10.21 -5.18
CA ASN A 97 14.54 9.36 -6.36
C ASN A 97 13.21 8.91 -6.99
N LEU A 98 12.06 9.14 -6.32
CA LEU A 98 10.75 8.79 -6.86
C LEU A 98 10.14 9.94 -7.67
N ILE A 99 9.65 9.64 -8.87
CA ILE A 99 8.93 10.55 -9.73
C ILE A 99 7.46 10.17 -9.70
N LEU A 100 6.65 10.98 -9.00
CA LEU A 100 5.21 10.72 -8.85
C LEU A 100 4.42 11.39 -9.97
N LEU A 101 3.50 10.66 -10.59
CA LEU A 101 2.70 11.11 -11.72
C LEU A 101 1.23 10.71 -11.51
N LYS A 102 0.31 11.66 -11.73
CA LYS A 102 -1.11 11.34 -11.94
C LYS A 102 -1.37 11.27 -13.44
N LYS A 103 -2.10 10.27 -13.88
CA LYS A 103 -2.42 10.06 -15.30
C LYS A 103 -3.92 9.91 -15.48
N ASP A 104 -4.52 10.90 -16.11
CA ASP A 104 -5.91 10.81 -16.52
C ASP A 104 -6.07 9.75 -17.62
N VAL A 105 -6.92 8.77 -17.35
CA VAL A 105 -7.30 7.70 -18.28
C VAL A 105 -8.78 7.75 -18.62
N THR A 106 -9.43 8.88 -18.36
CA THR A 106 -10.80 9.15 -18.81
C THR A 106 -10.90 9.02 -20.31
N CYS A 107 -11.93 8.36 -20.79
CA CYS A 107 -12.20 8.25 -22.20
C CYS A 107 -13.72 8.32 -22.49
N SER A 108 -14.06 8.78 -23.69
CA SER A 108 -15.44 8.94 -24.15
C SER A 108 -16.13 7.64 -24.57
N LYS A 109 -15.44 6.49 -24.42
CA LYS A 109 -15.97 5.18 -24.78
C LYS A 109 -17.14 4.78 -23.86
N LYS A 110 -18.17 4.15 -24.46
CA LYS A 110 -19.42 3.85 -23.75
C LYS A 110 -19.35 2.56 -22.94
N THR A 111 -18.68 1.53 -23.46
CA THR A 111 -18.62 0.23 -22.80
C THR A 111 -17.45 0.13 -21.82
N LEU A 112 -17.61 -0.68 -20.80
CA LEU A 112 -16.52 -0.96 -19.83
C LEU A 112 -15.32 -1.62 -20.53
N GLU A 113 -15.56 -2.51 -21.50
CA GLU A 113 -14.52 -3.21 -22.26
C GLU A 113 -13.66 -2.23 -23.05
N GLU A 114 -14.29 -1.29 -23.79
CA GLU A 114 -13.57 -0.27 -24.57
C GLU A 114 -12.77 0.66 -23.66
N ARG A 115 -13.29 1.02 -22.47
CA ARG A 115 -12.55 1.84 -21.49
C ARG A 115 -11.37 1.08 -20.90
N LEU A 116 -11.53 -0.23 -20.63
CA LEU A 116 -10.46 -1.09 -20.16
C LEU A 116 -9.36 -1.21 -21.21
N GLU A 117 -9.71 -1.43 -22.47
CA GLU A 117 -8.76 -1.50 -23.58
C GLU A 117 -7.96 -0.19 -23.71
N PHE A 118 -8.63 0.97 -23.62
CA PHE A 118 -7.97 2.25 -23.64
C PHE A 118 -6.98 2.41 -22.47
N ARG A 119 -7.36 1.99 -21.27
CA ARG A 119 -6.54 2.01 -20.05
C ARG A 119 -5.31 1.12 -20.21
N ILE A 120 -5.48 -0.08 -20.79
CA ILE A 120 -4.38 -1.02 -21.08
C ILE A 120 -3.43 -0.42 -22.12
N LYS A 121 -3.92 0.20 -23.18
CA LYS A 121 -3.07 0.90 -24.16
C LYS A 121 -2.22 2.01 -23.52
N LYS A 122 -2.77 2.73 -22.55
CA LYS A 122 -1.99 3.72 -21.77
C LYS A 122 -0.95 3.05 -20.87
N LEU A 123 -1.28 1.91 -20.27
CA LEU A 123 -0.36 1.12 -19.45
C LEU A 123 0.82 0.61 -20.28
N CYS A 124 0.58 -0.02 -21.44
CA CYS A 124 1.63 -0.49 -22.32
C CYS A 124 2.60 0.63 -22.73
N LYS A 125 2.06 1.81 -23.09
CA LYS A 125 2.90 2.98 -23.39
C LYS A 125 3.78 3.43 -22.22
N LEU A 126 3.36 3.23 -20.97
CA LEU A 126 4.18 3.52 -19.80
C LEU A 126 5.25 2.46 -19.60
N ILE A 127 4.89 1.18 -19.76
CA ILE A 127 5.84 0.07 -19.70
C ILE A 127 6.93 0.29 -20.75
N ASP A 128 6.57 0.45 -22.03
CA ASP A 128 7.51 0.65 -23.13
C ASP A 128 8.43 1.88 -22.92
N LYS A 129 7.90 2.92 -22.26
CA LYS A 129 8.66 4.15 -22.03
C LYS A 129 9.64 4.06 -20.87
N TYR A 130 9.23 3.42 -19.77
CA TYR A 130 9.95 3.50 -18.51
C TYR A 130 10.59 2.17 -18.08
N HIS A 131 10.12 1.04 -18.61
CA HIS A 131 10.75 -0.25 -18.39
C HIS A 131 11.99 -0.39 -19.27
N LYS A 132 13.13 -0.57 -18.64
CA LYS A 132 14.42 -0.79 -19.31
C LYS A 132 15.06 -2.08 -18.81
N ASP A 133 15.74 -2.00 -17.67
CA ASP A 133 16.48 -3.13 -17.10
C ASP A 133 15.89 -3.61 -15.77
N GLY A 134 15.19 -2.74 -15.06
CA GLY A 134 14.58 -3.03 -13.76
C GLY A 134 13.21 -3.70 -13.88
N SER A 135 12.54 -3.86 -12.75
CA SER A 135 11.23 -4.51 -12.65
C SER A 135 10.08 -3.51 -12.69
N VAL A 136 8.93 -3.97 -13.17
CA VAL A 136 7.66 -3.22 -13.20
C VAL A 136 6.67 -3.86 -12.24
N LEU A 137 6.03 -3.05 -11.41
CA LEU A 137 4.99 -3.48 -10.49
C LEU A 137 3.68 -2.76 -10.77
N ILE A 138 2.64 -3.52 -11.09
CA ILE A 138 1.31 -3.01 -11.42
C ILE A 138 0.34 -3.42 -10.33
N PHE A 139 -0.22 -2.46 -9.62
CA PHE A 139 -1.25 -2.70 -8.63
C PHE A 139 -2.65 -2.57 -9.23
N ALA A 140 -3.46 -3.60 -9.03
CA ALA A 140 -4.87 -3.61 -9.37
C ALA A 140 -5.72 -3.96 -8.15
N GLN A 141 -6.90 -3.37 -8.03
CA GLN A 141 -7.75 -3.43 -6.84
C GLN A 141 -8.36 -4.81 -6.58
N THR A 142 -8.59 -5.60 -7.62
CA THR A 142 -9.27 -6.88 -7.49
C THR A 142 -8.49 -8.00 -8.15
N THR A 143 -8.68 -9.22 -7.65
CA THR A 143 -8.09 -10.42 -8.26
C THR A 143 -8.53 -10.61 -9.70
N THR A 144 -9.77 -10.21 -10.03
CA THR A 144 -10.31 -10.28 -11.41
C THR A 144 -9.53 -9.36 -12.36
N TYR A 145 -9.23 -8.12 -11.93
CA TYR A 145 -8.39 -7.22 -12.74
C TYR A 145 -6.96 -7.75 -12.88
N VAL A 146 -6.39 -8.32 -11.80
CA VAL A 146 -5.04 -8.93 -11.87
C VAL A 146 -5.01 -10.06 -12.89
N ASP A 147 -6.02 -10.96 -12.88
CA ASP A 147 -6.10 -12.08 -13.80
C ASP A 147 -6.33 -11.63 -15.26
N ALA A 148 -7.21 -10.66 -15.48
CA ALA A 148 -7.46 -10.10 -16.80
C ALA A 148 -6.20 -9.43 -17.38
N LEU A 149 -5.54 -8.58 -16.60
CA LEU A 149 -4.30 -7.92 -17.01
C LEU A 149 -3.17 -8.92 -17.26
N TYR A 150 -3.06 -9.97 -16.43
CA TYR A 150 -2.07 -11.03 -16.62
C TYR A 150 -2.24 -11.72 -17.96
N ASN A 151 -3.47 -12.05 -18.36
CA ASN A 151 -3.73 -12.69 -19.64
C ASN A 151 -3.39 -11.76 -20.80
N ILE A 152 -3.90 -10.52 -20.78
CA ILE A 152 -3.71 -9.55 -21.87
C ILE A 152 -2.23 -9.13 -22.00
N LEU A 153 -1.59 -8.77 -20.89
CA LEU A 153 -0.17 -8.38 -20.95
C LEU A 153 0.75 -9.56 -21.22
N GLY A 154 0.35 -10.78 -20.87
CA GLY A 154 1.10 -12.00 -21.18
C GLY A 154 1.18 -12.30 -22.69
N GLU A 155 0.18 -11.87 -23.47
CA GLU A 155 0.19 -11.92 -24.93
C GLU A 155 1.09 -10.82 -25.53
N ILE A 156 1.11 -9.64 -24.91
CA ILE A 156 1.89 -8.47 -25.38
C ILE A 156 3.37 -8.60 -24.99
N TYR A 157 3.66 -9.11 -23.80
CA TYR A 157 5.02 -9.28 -23.25
C TYR A 157 5.24 -10.77 -22.89
N PRO A 158 5.38 -11.66 -23.89
CA PRO A 158 5.44 -13.11 -23.66
C PRO A 158 6.67 -13.49 -22.85
N GLY A 159 6.44 -14.31 -21.82
CA GLY A 159 7.50 -14.79 -20.94
C GLY A 159 7.91 -13.83 -19.80
N ASP A 160 7.50 -12.56 -19.83
CA ASP A 160 7.96 -11.54 -18.89
C ASP A 160 6.93 -11.19 -17.79
N VAL A 161 5.68 -11.57 -17.96
CA VAL A 161 4.58 -11.22 -17.06
C VAL A 161 4.34 -12.28 -16.00
N THR A 162 4.12 -11.85 -14.76
CA THR A 162 3.69 -12.70 -13.65
C THR A 162 2.61 -12.02 -12.82
N ARG A 163 1.96 -12.74 -11.91
CA ARG A 163 0.89 -12.19 -11.07
C ARG A 163 0.95 -12.68 -9.63
N TYR A 164 0.39 -11.87 -8.71
CA TYR A 164 0.34 -12.21 -7.29
C TYR A 164 -0.94 -11.73 -6.62
N HIS A 165 -1.72 -12.65 -6.04
CA HIS A 165 -2.89 -12.36 -5.20
C HIS A 165 -3.26 -13.56 -4.33
N SER A 166 -4.12 -13.36 -3.33
CA SER A 166 -4.47 -14.38 -2.33
C SER A 166 -5.22 -15.59 -2.87
N ARG A 167 -5.87 -15.48 -4.04
CA ARG A 167 -6.67 -16.58 -4.64
C ARG A 167 -5.87 -17.53 -5.52
N ILE A 168 -4.59 -17.28 -5.76
CA ILE A 168 -3.76 -18.21 -6.55
C ILE A 168 -3.60 -19.52 -5.79
N LYS A 169 -3.97 -20.62 -6.44
CA LYS A 169 -3.87 -21.99 -5.92
C LYS A 169 -3.16 -22.87 -6.94
N PRO A 170 -2.42 -23.91 -6.54
CA PRO A 170 -2.02 -24.19 -5.15
C PRO A 170 -0.98 -23.18 -4.63
N GLU A 171 -0.70 -23.16 -3.34
CA GLU A 171 0.23 -22.20 -2.71
C GLU A 171 1.67 -22.31 -3.27
N CYS A 172 2.10 -23.52 -3.67
CA CYS A 172 3.40 -23.70 -4.32
C CYS A 172 3.50 -22.94 -5.65
N ARG A 173 2.43 -22.87 -6.44
CA ARG A 173 2.38 -22.06 -7.67
C ARG A 173 2.52 -20.58 -7.37
N LYS A 174 1.83 -20.08 -6.35
CA LYS A 174 1.92 -18.68 -5.92
C LYS A 174 3.34 -18.33 -5.49
N LYS A 175 4.00 -19.22 -4.73
CA LYS A 175 5.42 -19.07 -4.34
C LYS A 175 6.34 -19.08 -5.56
N GLN A 176 6.11 -19.95 -6.54
CA GLN A 176 6.90 -20.02 -7.77
C GLN A 176 6.79 -18.72 -8.60
N LEU A 177 5.57 -18.20 -8.80
CA LEU A 177 5.35 -16.94 -9.52
C LEU A 177 6.06 -15.75 -8.86
N LEU A 178 6.04 -15.70 -7.52
CA LEU A 178 6.78 -14.71 -6.76
C LEU A 178 8.30 -14.90 -6.91
N PHE A 179 8.78 -16.14 -6.78
CA PHE A 179 10.19 -16.47 -6.91
C PHE A 179 10.73 -16.09 -8.31
N ASP A 180 10.00 -16.38 -9.38
CA ASP A 180 10.39 -16.02 -10.74
C ASP A 180 10.56 -14.51 -10.92
N PHE A 181 9.69 -13.71 -10.26
CA PHE A 181 9.82 -12.26 -10.22
C PHE A 181 11.06 -11.80 -9.42
N LEU A 182 11.25 -12.35 -8.22
CA LEU A 182 12.38 -12.00 -7.35
C LEU A 182 13.74 -12.36 -7.98
N GLN A 183 13.78 -13.39 -8.82
CA GLN A 183 14.97 -13.79 -9.56
C GLN A 183 15.14 -13.05 -10.90
N GLY A 184 14.27 -12.09 -11.21
CA GLY A 184 14.32 -11.35 -12.47
C GLY A 184 14.03 -12.16 -13.73
N LYS A 185 13.53 -13.41 -13.59
CA LYS A 185 13.10 -14.23 -14.72
C LYS A 185 11.86 -13.67 -15.40
N ARG A 186 11.03 -12.98 -14.64
CA ARG A 186 9.85 -12.23 -15.08
C ARG A 186 9.92 -10.85 -14.47
N LYS A 187 9.85 -9.82 -15.29
CA LYS A 187 10.10 -8.44 -14.85
C LYS A 187 8.82 -7.63 -14.63
N ILE A 188 7.65 -8.11 -15.08
CA ILE A 188 6.37 -7.41 -14.94
C ILE A 188 5.48 -8.18 -13.97
N MET A 189 5.32 -7.65 -12.75
CA MET A 189 4.42 -8.19 -11.74
C MET A 189 3.11 -7.44 -11.72
N ILE A 190 1.98 -8.16 -11.77
CA ILE A 190 0.64 -7.62 -11.57
C ILE A 190 0.10 -8.16 -10.25
N ALA A 191 -0.27 -7.29 -9.33
CA ALA A 191 -0.63 -7.71 -7.98
C ALA A 191 -1.78 -6.92 -7.36
N THR A 192 -2.44 -7.53 -6.39
CA THR A 192 -3.28 -6.80 -5.42
C THR A 192 -2.42 -6.26 -4.28
N SER A 193 -3.02 -5.51 -3.34
CA SER A 193 -2.36 -5.06 -2.11
C SER A 193 -1.72 -6.19 -1.28
N ALA A 194 -2.06 -7.46 -1.54
CA ALA A 194 -1.39 -8.61 -0.92
C ALA A 194 0.13 -8.69 -1.20
N PHE A 195 0.62 -7.98 -2.22
CA PHE A 195 2.05 -7.87 -2.54
C PHE A 195 2.76 -6.78 -1.70
N SER A 196 2.02 -5.91 -1.03
CA SER A 196 2.61 -4.75 -0.35
C SER A 196 3.31 -5.08 0.97
N MET A 197 3.12 -6.24 1.60
CA MET A 197 3.74 -6.60 2.86
C MET A 197 4.81 -7.67 2.72
N GLY A 198 5.95 -7.48 3.40
CA GLY A 198 6.97 -8.52 3.60
C GLY A 198 7.78 -8.96 2.36
N ILE A 199 7.61 -8.31 1.20
CA ILE A 199 8.34 -8.63 -0.02
C ILE A 199 9.37 -7.54 -0.29
N ASP A 200 10.63 -7.91 -0.38
CA ASP A 200 11.72 -6.99 -0.71
C ASP A 200 12.19 -7.21 -2.15
N VAL A 201 12.04 -6.16 -2.96
CA VAL A 201 12.53 -6.08 -4.35
C VAL A 201 13.24 -4.75 -4.50
N SER A 202 14.50 -4.77 -4.86
CA SER A 202 15.35 -3.58 -4.86
C SER A 202 15.28 -2.77 -6.16
N ASP A 203 14.95 -3.39 -7.28
CA ASP A 203 15.14 -2.88 -8.64
C ASP A 203 13.86 -2.42 -9.36
N ILE A 204 12.76 -2.15 -8.63
CA ILE A 204 11.52 -1.68 -9.23
C ILE A 204 11.69 -0.25 -9.76
N GLU A 205 11.66 -0.09 -11.08
CA GLU A 205 11.82 1.20 -11.76
C GLU A 205 10.49 1.86 -12.15
N LEU A 206 9.41 1.06 -12.22
CA LEU A 206 8.06 1.56 -12.52
C LEU A 206 7.03 0.89 -11.61
N VAL A 207 6.29 1.71 -10.86
CA VAL A 207 5.08 1.30 -10.15
C VAL A 207 3.87 1.95 -10.81
N VAL A 208 2.87 1.18 -11.19
CA VAL A 208 1.61 1.68 -11.75
C VAL A 208 0.44 1.26 -10.89
N HIS A 209 -0.34 2.20 -10.42
CA HIS A 209 -1.66 1.94 -9.86
C HIS A 209 -2.66 1.96 -11.01
N PHE A 210 -3.05 0.78 -11.47
CA PHE A 210 -4.01 0.61 -12.56
C PHE A 210 -5.42 1.06 -12.14
N ASN A 211 -5.77 0.88 -10.87
CA ASN A 211 -6.94 1.44 -10.21
C ASN A 211 -6.51 2.28 -9.02
N ALA A 212 -7.36 3.22 -8.60
CA ALA A 212 -7.12 4.02 -7.40
C ALA A 212 -6.94 3.12 -6.16
N PRO A 213 -5.96 3.35 -5.29
CA PRO A 213 -5.77 2.55 -4.06
C PRO A 213 -6.94 2.75 -3.08
N VAL A 214 -7.10 1.84 -2.11
CA VAL A 214 -8.18 1.93 -1.10
C VAL A 214 -7.87 2.94 -0.01
N SER A 215 -6.58 3.19 0.27
CA SER A 215 -6.14 4.13 1.30
C SER A 215 -4.85 4.85 0.88
N MET A 216 -4.60 6.00 1.50
CA MET A 216 -3.32 6.71 1.34
C MET A 216 -2.15 5.90 1.90
N THR A 217 -2.36 5.16 2.99
CA THR A 217 -1.35 4.24 3.55
C THR A 217 -0.95 3.18 2.52
N ASP A 218 -1.94 2.50 1.89
CA ASP A 218 -1.67 1.53 0.82
C ASP A 218 -0.86 2.18 -0.31
N TYR A 219 -1.28 3.36 -0.76
CA TYR A 219 -0.58 4.09 -1.83
C TYR A 219 0.88 4.34 -1.48
N ILE A 220 1.14 4.91 -0.29
CA ILE A 220 2.49 5.26 0.16
C ILE A 220 3.37 4.01 0.31
N GLN A 221 2.85 2.94 0.88
CA GLN A 221 3.56 1.66 1.00
C GLN A 221 3.88 1.05 -0.36
N GLN A 222 2.95 1.13 -1.31
CA GLN A 222 3.08 0.56 -2.64
C GLN A 222 4.10 1.35 -3.48
N ILE A 223 4.07 2.68 -3.48
CA ILE A 223 5.12 3.48 -4.14
C ILE A 223 6.47 3.34 -3.43
N GLY A 224 6.49 3.07 -2.13
CA GLY A 224 7.69 2.81 -1.34
C GLY A 224 8.46 1.56 -1.78
N ARG A 225 7.86 0.71 -2.65
CA ARG A 225 8.55 -0.42 -3.30
C ARG A 225 9.48 0.01 -4.42
N ALA A 226 9.24 1.17 -5.02
CA ALA A 226 10.02 1.68 -6.14
C ALA A 226 11.39 2.22 -5.68
N GLY A 227 12.42 1.97 -6.49
CA GLY A 227 13.74 2.59 -6.37
C GLY A 227 14.40 2.42 -5.00
N ARG A 228 14.30 1.25 -4.37
CA ARG A 228 14.97 0.98 -3.09
C ARG A 228 16.48 0.96 -3.21
N ASP A 229 16.99 0.69 -4.40
CA ASP A 229 18.40 0.77 -4.76
C ASP A 229 18.94 2.21 -4.95
N GLY A 230 18.08 3.22 -4.74
CA GLY A 230 18.41 4.64 -4.90
C GLY A 230 18.32 5.16 -6.34
N ARG A 231 18.12 4.29 -7.34
CA ARG A 231 17.89 4.71 -8.72
C ARG A 231 16.55 5.44 -8.87
N LYS A 232 16.45 6.30 -9.89
CA LYS A 232 15.20 6.99 -10.22
C LYS A 232 14.13 5.98 -10.62
N ALA A 233 12.96 6.08 -10.00
CA ALA A 233 11.83 5.23 -10.29
C ALA A 233 10.56 6.08 -10.52
N HIS A 234 9.68 5.60 -11.38
CA HIS A 234 8.43 6.26 -11.72
C HIS A 234 7.26 5.59 -11.00
N CYS A 235 6.42 6.39 -10.37
CA CYS A 235 5.19 5.92 -9.73
C CYS A 235 4.01 6.64 -10.38
N VAL A 236 3.20 5.89 -11.12
CA VAL A 236 2.11 6.44 -11.92
C VAL A 236 0.77 5.99 -11.33
N LEU A 237 -0.06 6.94 -10.97
CA LEU A 237 -1.42 6.70 -10.51
C LEU A 237 -2.41 7.01 -11.64
N PHE A 238 -3.11 5.99 -12.11
CA PHE A 238 -4.23 6.15 -13.04
C PHE A 238 -5.48 6.59 -12.28
N TYR A 239 -6.22 7.51 -12.87
CA TYR A 239 -7.54 7.91 -12.41
C TYR A 239 -8.45 8.21 -13.60
N ASP A 240 -9.75 8.08 -13.41
CA ASP A 240 -10.74 8.39 -14.43
C ASP A 240 -11.93 9.15 -13.84
N GLN A 241 -12.63 9.89 -14.72
CA GLN A 241 -13.87 10.59 -14.39
C GLN A 241 -15.11 9.81 -14.87
N ASN A 242 -14.92 8.58 -15.38
CA ASN A 242 -16.02 7.74 -15.85
C ASN A 242 -16.73 7.01 -14.70
N GLY A 243 -16.16 7.04 -13.47
CA GLY A 243 -16.70 6.36 -12.31
C GLY A 243 -16.39 4.85 -12.26
N ASP A 244 -15.47 4.33 -13.07
CA ASP A 244 -15.08 2.92 -13.04
C ASP A 244 -14.39 2.57 -11.69
N ASP A 245 -13.51 3.44 -11.21
CA ASP A 245 -12.88 3.29 -9.90
C ASP A 245 -13.87 3.52 -8.75
N ASP A 246 -14.89 4.37 -8.94
CA ASP A 246 -15.97 4.59 -7.96
C ASP A 246 -16.85 3.34 -7.81
N ALA A 247 -17.12 2.62 -8.90
CA ALA A 247 -17.84 1.36 -8.83
C ALA A 247 -17.12 0.31 -7.99
N ILE A 248 -15.78 0.23 -8.12
CA ILE A 248 -14.92 -0.64 -7.31
C ILE A 248 -14.97 -0.17 -5.84
N SER A 249 -14.78 1.12 -5.59
CA SER A 249 -14.81 1.73 -4.26
C SER A 249 -16.14 1.47 -3.54
N ASN A 250 -17.26 1.63 -4.24
CA ASN A 250 -18.60 1.34 -3.71
C ASN A 250 -18.77 -0.16 -3.36
N SER A 251 -18.11 -1.07 -4.09
CA SER A 251 -18.13 -2.50 -3.75
C SER A 251 -17.43 -2.78 -2.43
N PHE A 252 -16.32 -2.10 -2.13
CA PHE A 252 -15.62 -2.20 -0.83
C PHE A 252 -16.49 -1.67 0.31
N ILE A 253 -17.16 -0.53 0.13
CA ILE A 253 -18.09 0.02 1.12
C ILE A 253 -19.24 -0.96 1.40
N LYS A 254 -19.86 -1.53 0.34
CA LYS A 254 -20.93 -2.53 0.49
C LYS A 254 -20.46 -3.76 1.25
N LYS A 255 -19.26 -4.26 0.96
CA LYS A 255 -18.68 -5.40 1.65
C LYS A 255 -18.42 -5.10 3.13
N SER A 256 -17.90 -3.92 3.45
CA SER A 256 -17.62 -3.50 4.82
C SER A 256 -18.90 -3.27 5.65
N LYS A 257 -20.00 -2.81 5.02
CA LYS A 257 -21.31 -2.71 5.67
C LYS A 257 -21.82 -4.05 6.20
N LYS A 258 -21.48 -5.16 5.52
CA LYS A 258 -21.84 -6.51 5.99
C LYS A 258 -21.07 -6.92 7.24
N GLN A 259 -19.95 -6.30 7.55
CA GLN A 259 -19.16 -6.55 8.75
C GLN A 259 -19.64 -5.65 9.91
N SER A 260 -19.63 -4.34 9.73
CA SER A 260 -20.17 -3.38 10.68
C SER A 260 -20.36 -1.99 10.04
N ALA A 261 -21.26 -1.17 10.65
CA ALA A 261 -21.43 0.23 10.24
C ALA A 261 -20.14 1.06 10.46
N LYS A 262 -19.38 0.76 11.52
CA LYS A 262 -18.09 1.39 11.84
C LYS A 262 -17.05 1.10 10.76
N ALA A 263 -16.93 -0.17 10.32
CA ALA A 263 -16.03 -0.56 9.24
C ALA A 263 -16.36 0.16 7.92
N ALA A 264 -17.63 0.27 7.58
CA ALA A 264 -18.07 1.00 6.39
C ALA A 264 -17.74 2.49 6.44
N LYS A 265 -17.91 3.14 7.61
CA LYS A 265 -17.53 4.54 7.83
C LYS A 265 -16.04 4.75 7.65
N THR A 266 -15.22 3.86 8.22
CA THR A 266 -13.75 3.90 8.10
C THR A 266 -13.31 3.75 6.64
N ILE A 267 -13.81 2.76 5.91
CA ILE A 267 -13.49 2.58 4.49
C ILE A 267 -13.92 3.79 3.66
N LYS A 268 -15.11 4.33 3.91
CA LYS A 268 -15.57 5.54 3.21
C LYS A 268 -14.64 6.73 3.46
N SER A 269 -14.20 6.94 4.69
CA SER A 269 -13.25 8.01 5.03
C SER A 269 -11.93 7.85 4.27
N LYS A 270 -11.35 6.64 4.24
CA LYS A 270 -10.11 6.33 3.50
C LYS A 270 -10.24 6.59 2.01
N LEU A 271 -11.33 6.14 1.40
CA LEU A 271 -11.60 6.38 -0.02
C LEU A 271 -11.76 7.87 -0.33
N ASN A 272 -12.40 8.64 0.56
CA ASN A 272 -12.49 10.09 0.40
C ASN A 272 -11.11 10.78 0.48
N GLN A 273 -10.21 10.33 1.35
CA GLN A 273 -8.84 10.85 1.41
C GLN A 273 -8.09 10.59 0.09
N VAL A 274 -8.21 9.38 -0.46
CA VAL A 274 -7.62 9.04 -1.77
C VAL A 274 -8.24 9.87 -2.89
N HIS A 275 -9.56 10.04 -2.90
CA HIS A 275 -10.26 10.87 -3.86
C HIS A 275 -9.74 12.32 -3.81
N ASN A 276 -9.66 12.91 -2.62
CA ASN A 276 -9.13 14.27 -2.45
C ASN A 276 -7.68 14.36 -2.95
N PHE A 277 -6.82 13.37 -2.65
CA PHE A 277 -5.46 13.30 -3.16
C PHE A 277 -5.40 13.24 -4.70
N ILE A 278 -6.24 12.40 -5.32
CA ILE A 278 -6.28 12.23 -6.79
C ILE A 278 -6.64 13.55 -7.48
N TYR A 279 -7.66 14.24 -6.99
CA TYR A 279 -8.20 15.46 -7.61
C TYR A 279 -7.59 16.76 -7.06
N SER A 280 -6.65 16.66 -6.11
CA SER A 280 -5.90 17.83 -5.63
C SER A 280 -5.01 18.40 -6.73
N ASP A 281 -4.97 19.72 -6.84
CA ASP A 281 -4.03 20.46 -7.67
C ASP A 281 -2.68 20.70 -6.99
N ASN A 282 -2.52 20.24 -5.77
CA ASN A 282 -1.30 20.40 -5.00
C ASN A 282 -0.15 19.52 -5.51
N CYS A 283 1.01 19.69 -4.94
CA CYS A 283 2.15 18.81 -5.16
C CYS A 283 1.89 17.46 -4.48
N MET A 284 1.91 16.36 -5.23
CA MET A 284 1.69 15.01 -4.68
C MET A 284 2.59 14.68 -3.49
N VAL A 285 3.83 15.21 -3.47
CA VAL A 285 4.74 15.00 -2.34
C VAL A 285 4.25 15.75 -1.11
N ASN A 286 3.82 17.00 -1.27
CA ASN A 286 3.31 17.77 -0.15
C ASN A 286 2.03 17.15 0.40
N ASP A 287 1.11 16.69 -0.45
CA ASP A 287 -0.09 15.97 -0.02
C ASP A 287 0.26 14.70 0.79
N ILE A 288 1.33 13.97 0.39
CA ILE A 288 1.81 12.80 1.12
C ILE A 288 2.45 13.20 2.45
N LEU A 289 3.29 14.26 2.47
CA LEU A 289 3.94 14.75 3.68
C LEU A 289 2.91 15.29 4.68
N GLU A 290 1.91 16.02 4.19
CA GLU A 290 0.79 16.51 5.01
C GLU A 290 0.01 15.34 5.63
N TYR A 291 -0.30 14.31 4.83
CA TYR A 291 -0.93 13.09 5.34
C TYR A 291 -0.12 12.42 6.47
N GLN A 292 1.20 12.52 6.42
CA GLN A 292 2.13 11.96 7.40
C GLN A 292 2.59 12.97 8.46
N GLU A 293 1.95 14.17 8.55
CA GLU A 293 2.32 15.28 9.46
C GLU A 293 3.80 15.70 9.36
N GLN A 294 4.35 15.65 8.17
CA GLN A 294 5.68 16.20 7.91
C GLN A 294 5.57 17.60 7.30
N HIS A 295 6.62 18.42 7.51
CA HIS A 295 6.62 19.76 6.99
C HIS A 295 6.66 19.82 5.47
N GLU A 296 5.89 20.74 4.88
CA GLU A 296 5.88 20.99 3.44
C GLU A 296 7.27 21.35 2.91
N VAL A 297 7.56 20.85 1.71
CA VAL A 297 8.75 21.25 0.96
C VAL A 297 8.40 22.48 0.11
N LYS A 298 8.97 23.63 0.44
CA LYS A 298 8.73 24.91 -0.29
C LYS A 298 8.94 24.82 -1.80
N THR A 299 9.74 23.91 -2.31
CA THR A 299 9.96 23.70 -3.75
C THR A 299 10.23 22.26 -4.09
N CYS A 300 9.19 21.56 -4.54
CA CYS A 300 9.34 20.30 -5.25
C CYS A 300 9.77 20.56 -6.70
N LYS A 301 11.06 20.49 -7.01
CA LYS A 301 11.59 20.78 -8.37
C LYS A 301 11.34 19.65 -9.39
N ARG A 302 10.68 18.54 -9.03
CA ARG A 302 10.76 17.27 -9.76
C ARG A 302 9.43 16.66 -10.23
N TYR A 303 8.28 17.32 -10.04
CA TYR A 303 6.98 16.71 -10.32
C TYR A 303 6.22 17.41 -11.44
N THR A 304 5.48 16.62 -12.24
CA THR A 304 4.79 17.10 -13.43
C THR A 304 3.78 18.20 -13.13
N ALA A 305 3.04 18.16 -12.04
CA ALA A 305 2.14 19.25 -11.65
C ALA A 305 2.91 20.54 -11.31
N CYS A 306 4.05 20.44 -10.61
CA CYS A 306 4.92 21.57 -10.33
C CYS A 306 5.64 22.08 -11.59
N ALA A 307 5.95 21.20 -12.54
CA ALA A 307 6.55 21.57 -13.83
C ALA A 307 5.52 22.18 -14.79
N GLN A 308 4.26 21.76 -14.76
CA GLN A 308 3.18 22.32 -15.55
C GLN A 308 2.77 23.72 -15.05
N LYS A 309 2.67 23.93 -13.73
CA LYS A 309 2.44 25.29 -13.17
C LYS A 309 3.53 26.28 -13.60
N ARG A 310 4.79 25.85 -13.75
CA ARG A 310 5.88 26.72 -14.25
C ARG A 310 5.81 27.02 -15.75
N ARG A 311 5.24 26.13 -16.58
CA ARG A 311 5.03 26.39 -18.02
C ARG A 311 3.90 27.35 -18.24
N ASN A 312 2.88 27.36 -17.39
CA ASN A 312 1.74 28.27 -17.47
C ASN A 312 1.98 29.64 -16.80
N SER A 313 3.07 29.77 -16.01
CA SER A 313 3.48 31.02 -15.34
C SER A 313 4.65 31.75 -16.05
N LYS A 314 5.06 31.30 -17.23
CA LYS A 314 5.93 31.96 -18.18
C LYS A 314 5.15 32.27 -19.45
#